data_0ab7cb9098ca6580d369ed6832712ffe
#
_entry.id   0ab7cb9098ca6580d369ed6832712ffe
#
_cell.length_a   1.000
_cell.length_b   1.000
_cell.length_c   1.000
_cell.angle_alpha   90.00
_cell.angle_beta   90.00
_cell.angle_gamma   90.00
#
_symmetry.space_group_name_H-M   'P 1'
#
loop_
_entity.id
_entity.type
_entity.pdbx_description
1 polymer ?
#
loop_
_entity_poly.entity_id
_entity_poly.type
_entity_poly.pdbx_seq_one_letter_code
_entity_poly.pdbx_strand_id
1 'polypeptide(L)'
;MDNELVDLVMEDTRERMAKALEHVKSEFATVRTGRASSVLVEGLMVDYYGTETPLKALANFSVPEPRLLVVSPFDKGAMAAIEKAISNADLGLNPSNDGQVIRLAFPALTEERRTSFVKIVRGKAEDGKVALRGVRRHARQELETLEKEHGLPKDEIERLEKVLDLSLIHI
;
A
#
# COMPACT_ATOMS: atom_id res chain seq x y z
N MET A 1 25.84 -12.17 -25.93
CA MET A 1 25.85 -12.92 -24.66
C MET A 1 26.07 -11.95 -23.47
N ASP A 2 27.13 -11.14 -23.49
CA ASP A 2 27.43 -10.27 -22.34
C ASP A 2 26.42 -9.16 -22.11
N ASN A 3 25.86 -8.55 -23.16
CA ASN A 3 24.78 -7.58 -23.06
C ASN A 3 23.47 -8.19 -22.53
N GLU A 4 23.16 -9.43 -22.83
CA GLU A 4 21.98 -10.13 -22.33
C GLU A 4 22.03 -10.34 -20.80
N LEU A 5 23.22 -10.63 -20.27
CA LEU A 5 23.41 -10.77 -18.81
C LEU A 5 23.25 -9.43 -18.08
N VAL A 6 23.79 -8.37 -18.66
CA VAL A 6 23.62 -7.00 -18.14
C VAL A 6 22.15 -6.59 -18.14
N ASP A 7 21.45 -6.82 -19.25
CA ASP A 7 20.02 -6.52 -19.37
C ASP A 7 19.20 -7.31 -18.34
N LEU A 8 19.55 -8.58 -18.09
CA LEU A 8 18.91 -9.42 -17.09
C LEU A 8 19.10 -8.85 -15.67
N VAL A 9 20.32 -8.43 -15.30
CA VAL A 9 20.59 -7.80 -13.99
C VAL A 9 19.81 -6.50 -13.83
N MET A 10 19.74 -5.68 -14.89
CA MET A 10 19.02 -4.43 -14.86
C MET A 10 17.49 -4.63 -14.76
N GLU A 11 16.96 -5.64 -15.44
CA GLU A 11 15.54 -5.99 -15.37
C GLU A 11 15.14 -6.54 -13.99
N ASP A 12 15.90 -7.49 -13.44
CA ASP A 12 15.71 -8.01 -12.09
C ASP A 12 15.78 -6.88 -11.04
N THR A 13 16.74 -5.97 -11.20
CA THR A 13 16.88 -4.80 -10.33
C THR A 13 15.62 -3.91 -10.37
N ARG A 14 15.09 -3.63 -11.57
CA ARG A 14 13.85 -2.85 -11.73
C ARG A 14 12.66 -3.55 -11.08
N GLU A 15 12.54 -4.85 -11.25
CA GLU A 15 11.47 -5.65 -10.65
C GLU A 15 11.55 -5.63 -9.12
N ARG A 16 12.75 -5.83 -8.54
CA ARG A 16 12.97 -5.74 -7.08
C ARG A 16 12.67 -4.35 -6.53
N MET A 17 13.06 -3.29 -7.24
CA MET A 17 12.72 -1.91 -6.85
C MET A 17 11.21 -1.67 -6.90
N ALA A 18 10.53 -2.14 -7.94
CA ALA A 18 9.07 -2.04 -8.04
C ALA A 18 8.36 -2.77 -6.89
N LYS A 19 8.78 -3.99 -6.56
CA LYS A 19 8.26 -4.76 -5.42
C LYS A 19 8.49 -4.04 -4.09
N ALA A 20 9.66 -3.44 -3.90
CA ALA A 20 9.95 -2.67 -2.68
C ALA A 20 9.05 -1.43 -2.57
N LEU A 21 8.78 -0.72 -3.67
CA LEU A 21 7.86 0.41 -3.70
C LEU A 21 6.41 -0.01 -3.40
N GLU A 22 5.94 -1.10 -4.00
CA GLU A 22 4.60 -1.63 -3.73
C GLU A 22 4.45 -2.04 -2.26
N HIS A 23 5.49 -2.63 -1.67
CA HIS A 23 5.49 -2.94 -0.24
C HIS A 23 5.36 -1.66 0.61
N VAL A 24 6.13 -0.61 0.32
CA VAL A 24 6.02 0.68 1.04
C VAL A 24 4.63 1.30 0.87
N LYS A 25 4.04 1.25 -0.33
CA LYS A 25 2.67 1.74 -0.57
C LYS A 25 1.65 0.97 0.26
N SER A 26 1.76 -0.37 0.31
CA SER A 26 0.87 -1.19 1.13
C SER A 26 1.02 -0.88 2.61
N GLU A 27 2.24 -0.69 3.09
CA GLU A 27 2.54 -0.28 4.45
C GLU A 27 1.96 1.10 4.81
N PHE A 28 2.00 2.07 3.89
CA PHE A 28 1.38 3.37 4.08
C PHE A 28 -0.15 3.28 4.11
N ALA A 29 -0.75 2.41 3.32
CA ALA A 29 -2.19 2.19 3.31
C ALA A 29 -2.72 1.67 4.66
N THR A 30 -1.88 0.98 5.45
CA THR A 30 -2.25 0.51 6.79
C THR A 30 -2.32 1.62 7.84
N VAL A 31 -1.74 2.80 7.56
CA VAL A 31 -1.69 3.90 8.52
C VAL A 31 -3.03 4.63 8.56
N ARG A 32 -3.71 4.54 9.70
CA ARG A 32 -5.00 5.21 9.93
C ARG A 32 -4.81 6.73 10.03
N THR A 33 -5.15 7.45 8.96
CA THR A 33 -4.96 8.92 8.90
C THR A 33 -6.11 9.73 9.52
N GLY A 34 -7.15 9.06 10.03
CA GLY A 34 -8.39 9.70 10.49
C GLY A 34 -9.26 10.25 9.35
N ARG A 35 -8.90 9.98 8.11
CA ARG A 35 -9.75 10.23 6.94
C ARG A 35 -10.61 8.99 6.66
N ALA A 36 -11.82 9.25 6.20
CA ALA A 36 -12.70 8.20 5.73
C ALA A 36 -12.08 7.51 4.50
N SER A 37 -11.99 6.18 4.55
CA SER A 37 -11.51 5.34 3.45
C SER A 37 -12.35 4.08 3.39
N SER A 38 -12.82 3.74 2.20
CA SER A 38 -13.60 2.51 1.95
C SER A 38 -12.75 1.24 2.17
N VAL A 39 -11.44 1.33 1.93
CA VAL A 39 -10.49 0.21 2.07
C VAL A 39 -10.54 -0.45 3.45
N LEU A 40 -10.86 0.33 4.49
CA LEU A 40 -10.95 -0.19 5.88
C LEU A 40 -12.13 -1.13 6.10
N VAL A 41 -13.19 -1.00 5.31
CA VAL A 41 -14.43 -1.77 5.47
C VAL A 41 -14.75 -2.68 4.28
N GLU A 42 -14.19 -2.44 3.11
CA GLU A 42 -14.42 -3.23 1.89
C GLU A 42 -14.16 -4.73 2.05
N GLY A 43 -13.14 -5.07 2.84
CA GLY A 43 -12.71 -6.45 3.09
C GLY A 43 -13.48 -7.14 4.22
N LEU A 44 -14.40 -6.47 4.92
CA LEU A 44 -15.17 -7.08 5.99
C LEU A 44 -16.10 -8.17 5.44
N MET A 45 -16.08 -9.32 6.07
CA MET A 45 -16.99 -10.42 5.75
C MET A 45 -18.33 -10.19 6.44
N VAL A 46 -19.38 -10.24 5.66
CA VAL A 46 -20.76 -10.05 6.10
C VAL A 46 -21.52 -11.34 5.85
N ASP A 47 -22.26 -11.80 6.85
CA ASP A 47 -23.17 -12.94 6.70
C ASP A 47 -24.39 -12.51 5.87
N TYR A 48 -24.36 -12.82 4.58
CA TYR A 48 -25.41 -12.52 3.63
C TYR A 48 -26.19 -13.81 3.33
N TYR A 49 -27.35 -13.97 3.95
CA TYR A 49 -28.20 -15.17 3.84
C TYR A 49 -27.46 -16.47 4.08
N GLY A 50 -26.59 -16.51 5.12
CA GLY A 50 -25.84 -17.69 5.51
C GLY A 50 -24.55 -17.93 4.71
N THR A 51 -24.15 -16.95 3.85
CA THR A 51 -22.91 -17.01 3.10
C THR A 51 -22.03 -15.79 3.46
N GLU A 52 -20.78 -16.04 3.90
CA GLU A 52 -19.83 -14.97 4.13
C GLU A 52 -19.44 -14.30 2.82
N THR A 53 -19.80 -13.04 2.67
CA THR A 53 -19.57 -12.26 1.45
C THR A 53 -18.84 -10.97 1.80
N PRO A 54 -17.78 -10.59 1.06
CA PRO A 54 -17.06 -9.34 1.33
C PRO A 54 -17.97 -8.13 1.08
N LEU A 55 -17.91 -7.15 1.97
CA LEU A 55 -18.77 -5.97 1.93
C LEU A 55 -18.70 -5.21 0.60
N LYS A 56 -17.54 -5.21 -0.07
CA LYS A 56 -17.38 -4.62 -1.41
C LYS A 56 -18.31 -5.20 -2.47
N ALA A 57 -18.80 -6.44 -2.30
CA ALA A 57 -19.72 -7.07 -3.22
C ALA A 57 -21.21 -6.75 -2.89
N LEU A 58 -21.48 -6.22 -1.69
CA LEU A 58 -22.83 -5.98 -1.18
C LEU A 58 -23.24 -4.51 -1.16
N ALA A 59 -22.29 -3.58 -1.31
CA ALA A 59 -22.56 -2.15 -1.15
C ALA A 59 -21.65 -1.27 -2.02
N ASN A 60 -22.16 -0.09 -2.35
CA ASN A 60 -21.36 1.02 -2.86
C ASN A 60 -20.82 1.88 -1.71
N PHE A 61 -19.64 2.47 -1.92
CA PHE A 61 -18.98 3.34 -0.97
C PHE A 61 -18.85 4.74 -1.55
N SER A 62 -19.15 5.75 -0.74
CA SER A 62 -18.90 7.14 -1.09
C SER A 62 -18.33 7.90 0.11
N VAL A 63 -17.48 8.88 -0.16
CA VAL A 63 -16.86 9.74 0.86
C VAL A 63 -17.27 11.18 0.58
N PRO A 64 -18.48 11.59 0.99
CA PRO A 64 -18.95 12.96 0.76
C PRO A 64 -18.15 14.00 1.54
N GLU A 65 -17.60 13.61 2.69
CA GLU A 65 -16.78 14.46 3.54
C GLU A 65 -15.50 13.74 3.98
N PRO A 66 -14.42 14.45 4.29
CA PRO A 66 -13.12 13.85 4.61
C PRO A 66 -13.15 12.85 5.79
N ARG A 67 -14.19 12.87 6.61
CA ARG A 67 -14.35 12.01 7.79
C ARG A 67 -15.67 11.26 7.82
N LEU A 68 -16.41 11.24 6.72
CA LEU A 68 -17.68 10.54 6.61
C LEU A 68 -17.63 9.54 5.46
N LEU A 69 -17.72 8.27 5.79
CA LEU A 69 -17.92 7.20 4.80
C LEU A 69 -19.39 6.81 4.79
N VAL A 70 -19.97 6.79 3.62
CA VAL A 70 -21.34 6.34 3.40
C VAL A 70 -21.29 5.02 2.67
N VAL A 71 -21.89 4.00 3.26
CA VAL A 71 -22.08 2.66 2.72
C VAL A 71 -23.52 2.52 2.27
N SER A 72 -23.72 2.31 0.96
CA SER A 72 -25.04 2.17 0.35
C SER A 72 -25.24 0.71 -0.09
N PRO A 73 -25.91 -0.12 0.72
CA PRO A 73 -26.17 -1.51 0.36
C PRO A 73 -27.03 -1.63 -0.92
N PHE A 74 -26.75 -2.61 -1.76
CA PHE A 74 -27.59 -2.93 -2.92
C PHE A 74 -28.90 -3.57 -2.50
N ASP A 75 -28.88 -4.34 -1.39
CA ASP A 75 -30.05 -4.95 -0.78
C ASP A 75 -30.28 -4.36 0.61
N LYS A 76 -31.47 -3.83 0.83
CA LYS A 76 -31.89 -3.30 2.13
C LYS A 76 -31.98 -4.39 3.21
N GLY A 77 -32.24 -5.64 2.83
CA GLY A 77 -32.26 -6.76 3.76
C GLY A 77 -30.90 -7.08 4.38
N ALA A 78 -29.80 -6.72 3.71
CA ALA A 78 -28.43 -6.91 4.20
C ALA A 78 -27.98 -5.86 5.23
N MET A 79 -28.75 -4.78 5.40
CA MET A 79 -28.33 -3.62 6.19
C MET A 79 -27.99 -3.95 7.64
N ALA A 80 -28.83 -4.75 8.30
CA ALA A 80 -28.59 -5.17 9.69
C ALA A 80 -27.34 -6.07 9.83
N ALA A 81 -27.09 -6.95 8.85
CA ALA A 81 -25.92 -7.80 8.81
C ALA A 81 -24.65 -6.97 8.59
N ILE A 82 -24.69 -5.99 7.71
CA ILE A 82 -23.58 -5.07 7.43
C ILE A 82 -23.25 -4.23 8.67
N GLU A 83 -24.25 -3.66 9.31
CA GLU A 83 -24.08 -2.86 10.54
C GLU A 83 -23.47 -3.69 11.67
N LYS A 84 -23.93 -4.93 11.85
CA LYS A 84 -23.36 -5.89 12.81
C LYS A 84 -21.91 -6.24 12.49
N ALA A 85 -21.59 -6.50 11.22
CA ALA A 85 -20.24 -6.82 10.78
C ALA A 85 -19.27 -5.65 11.03
N ILE A 86 -19.68 -4.42 10.75
CA ILE A 86 -18.89 -3.21 11.01
C ILE A 86 -18.69 -2.99 12.51
N SER A 87 -19.72 -3.20 13.33
CA SER A 87 -19.63 -3.07 14.79
C SER A 87 -18.70 -4.10 15.40
N ASN A 88 -18.74 -5.34 14.91
CA ASN A 88 -17.90 -6.43 15.41
C ASN A 88 -16.42 -6.32 14.96
N ALA A 89 -16.14 -5.55 13.93
CA ALA A 89 -14.78 -5.41 13.38
C ALA A 89 -13.85 -4.54 14.26
N ASP A 90 -14.34 -4.01 15.38
CA ASP A 90 -13.57 -3.19 16.35
C ASP A 90 -12.74 -2.07 15.69
N LEU A 91 -13.30 -1.47 14.65
CA LEU A 91 -12.64 -0.38 13.92
C LEU A 91 -12.68 0.96 14.69
N GLY A 92 -13.38 1.00 15.82
CA GLY A 92 -13.64 2.23 16.59
C GLY A 92 -14.57 3.19 15.84
N LEU A 93 -15.38 2.66 14.92
CA LEU A 93 -16.38 3.39 14.16
C LEU A 93 -17.78 3.04 14.68
N ASN A 94 -18.62 4.05 14.88
CA ASN A 94 -20.01 3.85 15.24
C ASN A 94 -20.86 3.98 13.97
N PRO A 95 -21.45 2.87 13.46
CA PRO A 95 -22.36 2.93 12.33
C PRO A 95 -23.65 3.64 12.73
N SER A 96 -24.12 4.54 11.89
CA SER A 96 -25.44 5.18 11.99
C SER A 96 -26.24 4.84 10.75
N ASN A 97 -27.41 4.25 10.94
CA ASN A 97 -28.29 3.74 9.90
C ASN A 97 -29.52 4.63 9.78
N ASP A 98 -29.84 5.09 8.57
CA ASP A 98 -31.05 5.88 8.27
C ASP A 98 -32.13 5.08 7.48
N GLY A 99 -31.96 3.76 7.36
CA GLY A 99 -32.87 2.88 6.61
C GLY A 99 -32.56 2.79 5.11
N GLN A 100 -31.62 3.58 4.60
CA GLN A 100 -31.18 3.56 3.19
C GLN A 100 -29.68 3.38 3.06
N VAL A 101 -28.92 4.04 3.93
CA VAL A 101 -27.45 4.01 3.93
C VAL A 101 -26.92 3.91 5.37
N ILE A 102 -25.72 3.38 5.49
CA ILE A 102 -24.99 3.34 6.75
C ILE A 102 -23.91 4.42 6.70
N ARG A 103 -23.90 5.31 7.69
CA ARG A 103 -22.92 6.39 7.81
C ARG A 103 -21.90 6.04 8.87
N LEU A 104 -20.64 6.12 8.51
CA LEU A 104 -19.50 5.86 9.39
C LEU A 104 -18.73 7.15 9.60
N ALA A 105 -18.85 7.71 10.79
CA ALA A 105 -18.13 8.92 11.18
C ALA A 105 -16.74 8.53 11.73
N PHE A 106 -15.69 9.06 11.12
CA PHE A 106 -14.31 8.89 11.56
C PHE A 106 -13.96 9.97 12.59
N PRO A 107 -13.58 9.60 13.83
CA PRO A 107 -13.22 10.58 14.84
C PRO A 107 -12.00 11.39 14.43
N ALA A 108 -11.98 12.68 14.82
CA ALA A 108 -10.80 13.50 14.61
C ALA A 108 -9.62 12.94 15.40
N LEU A 109 -8.46 12.88 14.77
CA LEU A 109 -7.23 12.52 15.47
C LEU A 109 -6.84 13.68 16.41
N THR A 110 -6.47 13.34 17.63
CA THR A 110 -5.82 14.28 18.54
C THR A 110 -4.43 14.66 17.98
N GLU A 111 -3.89 15.79 18.42
CA GLU A 111 -2.58 16.26 17.98
C GLU A 111 -1.47 15.25 18.32
N GLU A 112 -1.54 14.64 19.50
CA GLU A 112 -0.64 13.58 19.93
C GLU A 112 -0.66 12.36 18.98
N ARG A 113 -1.85 11.91 18.60
CA ARG A 113 -2.02 10.81 17.64
C ARG A 113 -1.50 11.17 16.26
N ARG A 114 -1.73 12.41 15.78
CA ARG A 114 -1.14 12.87 14.52
C ARG A 114 0.38 12.82 14.55
N THR A 115 0.98 13.30 15.63
CA THR A 115 2.44 13.27 15.81
C THR A 115 2.98 11.85 15.85
N SER A 116 2.27 10.95 16.52
CA SER A 116 2.62 9.51 16.54
C SER A 116 2.57 8.91 15.14
N PHE A 117 1.51 9.16 14.36
CA PHE A 117 1.41 8.65 12.98
C PHE A 117 2.48 9.24 12.06
N VAL A 118 2.85 10.51 12.23
CA VAL A 118 3.97 11.11 11.47
C VAL A 118 5.27 10.36 11.75
N LYS A 119 5.54 9.98 13.01
CA LYS A 119 6.72 9.19 13.36
C LYS A 119 6.68 7.80 12.70
N ILE A 120 5.53 7.12 12.75
CA ILE A 120 5.34 5.80 12.12
C ILE A 120 5.57 5.88 10.61
N VAL A 121 4.96 6.87 9.93
CA VAL A 121 5.11 7.04 8.48
C VAL A 121 6.57 7.35 8.10
N ARG A 122 7.26 8.19 8.87
CA ARG A 122 8.69 8.46 8.66
C ARG A 122 9.55 7.21 8.84
N GLY A 123 9.26 6.38 9.85
CA GLY A 123 9.93 5.09 10.03
C GLY A 123 9.75 4.18 8.82
N LYS A 124 8.49 3.94 8.40
CA LYS A 124 8.17 3.12 7.22
C LYS A 124 8.81 3.66 5.93
N ALA A 125 8.86 4.99 5.76
CA ALA A 125 9.55 5.60 4.62
C ALA A 125 11.06 5.35 4.65
N GLU A 126 11.70 5.43 5.82
CA GLU A 126 13.12 5.15 5.94
C GLU A 126 13.45 3.67 5.72
N ASP A 127 12.62 2.76 6.22
CA ASP A 127 12.75 1.33 5.94
C ASP A 127 12.66 1.05 4.43
N GLY A 128 11.75 1.69 3.73
CA GLY A 128 11.65 1.61 2.27
C GLY A 128 12.91 2.11 1.56
N LYS A 129 13.46 3.25 2.00
CA LYS A 129 14.72 3.76 1.45
C LYS A 129 15.90 2.83 1.72
N VAL A 130 15.94 2.19 2.88
CA VAL A 130 16.96 1.17 3.22
C VAL A 130 16.84 -0.03 2.29
N ALA A 131 15.62 -0.52 2.05
CA ALA A 131 15.39 -1.63 1.13
C ALA A 131 15.86 -1.29 -0.30
N LEU A 132 15.51 -0.12 -0.83
CA LEU A 132 15.94 0.33 -2.16
C LEU A 132 17.44 0.51 -2.26
N ARG A 133 18.09 1.07 -1.23
CA ARG A 133 19.57 1.14 -1.14
C ARG A 133 20.20 -0.26 -1.14
N GLY A 134 19.55 -1.23 -0.50
CA GLY A 134 19.96 -2.64 -0.52
C GLY A 134 19.92 -3.24 -1.92
N VAL A 135 18.79 -3.06 -2.64
CA VAL A 135 18.65 -3.52 -4.03
C VAL A 135 19.74 -2.92 -4.93
N ARG A 136 19.96 -1.59 -4.84
CA ARG A 136 21.00 -0.92 -5.61
C ARG A 136 22.40 -1.48 -5.33
N ARG A 137 22.73 -1.70 -4.06
CA ARG A 137 24.04 -2.27 -3.67
C ARG A 137 24.22 -3.65 -4.27
N HIS A 138 23.19 -4.47 -4.24
CA HIS A 138 23.23 -5.81 -4.83
C HIS A 138 23.46 -5.74 -6.33
N ALA A 139 22.70 -4.91 -7.04
CA ALA A 139 22.87 -4.71 -8.47
C ALA A 139 24.31 -4.27 -8.85
N ARG A 140 24.90 -3.36 -8.08
CA ARG A 140 26.30 -2.95 -8.29
C ARG A 140 27.27 -4.13 -8.14
N GLN A 141 27.09 -4.94 -7.10
CA GLN A 141 27.93 -6.12 -6.87
C GLN A 141 27.79 -7.13 -8.02
N GLU A 142 26.59 -7.33 -8.55
CA GLU A 142 26.36 -8.21 -9.70
C GLU A 142 27.05 -7.65 -10.97
N LEU A 143 26.94 -6.34 -11.24
CA LEU A 143 27.62 -5.70 -12.36
C LEU A 143 29.16 -5.78 -12.23
N GLU A 144 29.72 -5.54 -11.04
CA GLU A 144 31.16 -5.71 -10.78
C GLU A 144 31.63 -7.16 -10.96
N THR A 145 30.77 -8.14 -10.65
CA THR A 145 31.07 -9.56 -10.86
C THR A 145 31.09 -9.87 -12.36
N LEU A 146 30.13 -9.38 -13.13
CA LEU A 146 30.09 -9.52 -14.57
C LEU A 146 31.32 -8.86 -15.26
N GLU A 147 31.77 -7.68 -14.77
CA GLU A 147 33.01 -7.06 -15.25
C GLU A 147 34.19 -7.98 -15.09
N LYS A 148 34.35 -8.62 -13.93
CA LYS A 148 35.49 -9.49 -13.63
C LYS A 148 35.45 -10.82 -14.36
N GLU A 149 34.28 -11.43 -14.51
CA GLU A 149 34.09 -12.76 -15.08
C GLU A 149 34.01 -12.73 -16.62
N HIS A 150 33.38 -11.69 -17.17
CA HIS A 150 33.13 -11.56 -18.61
C HIS A 150 33.95 -10.47 -19.31
N GLY A 151 34.78 -9.71 -18.56
CA GLY A 151 35.67 -8.71 -19.15
C GLY A 151 34.93 -7.51 -19.76
N LEU A 152 33.77 -7.11 -19.20
CA LEU A 152 33.00 -5.98 -19.69
C LEU A 152 33.79 -4.68 -19.61
N PRO A 153 33.64 -3.74 -20.58
CA PRO A 153 34.31 -2.45 -20.55
C PRO A 153 33.91 -1.63 -19.31
N LYS A 154 34.88 -1.09 -18.59
CA LYS A 154 34.63 -0.25 -17.42
C LYS A 154 33.69 0.92 -17.69
N ASP A 155 33.83 1.54 -18.85
CA ASP A 155 33.00 2.68 -19.26
C ASP A 155 31.52 2.30 -19.36
N GLU A 156 31.22 1.06 -19.71
CA GLU A 156 29.85 0.54 -19.77
C GLU A 156 29.27 0.32 -18.37
N ILE A 157 30.03 -0.27 -17.47
CA ILE A 157 29.65 -0.45 -16.06
C ILE A 157 29.39 0.90 -15.39
N GLU A 158 30.29 1.89 -15.58
CA GLU A 158 30.09 3.25 -15.03
C GLU A 158 28.81 3.92 -15.55
N ARG A 159 28.45 3.69 -16.82
CA ARG A 159 27.18 4.20 -17.38
C ARG A 159 25.97 3.54 -16.71
N LEU A 160 26.00 2.22 -16.53
CA LEU A 160 24.94 1.46 -15.89
C LEU A 160 24.79 1.85 -14.41
N GLU A 161 25.87 2.05 -13.69
CA GLU A 161 25.83 2.55 -12.31
C GLU A 161 25.19 3.95 -12.21
N LYS A 162 25.50 4.85 -13.15
CA LYS A 162 24.84 6.15 -13.24
C LYS A 162 23.33 6.03 -13.48
N VAL A 163 22.90 5.09 -14.34
CA VAL A 163 21.47 4.81 -14.58
C VAL A 163 20.81 4.29 -13.32
N LEU A 164 21.46 3.39 -12.55
CA LEU A 164 20.97 2.91 -11.27
C LEU A 164 20.85 4.03 -10.24
N ASP A 165 21.82 4.93 -10.17
CA ASP A 165 21.78 6.07 -9.26
C ASP A 165 20.65 7.05 -9.63
N LEU A 166 20.47 7.35 -10.90
CA LEU A 166 19.39 8.21 -11.40
C LEU A 166 18.00 7.63 -11.13
N SER A 167 17.85 6.30 -11.15
CA SER A 167 16.56 5.65 -10.89
C SER A 167 16.02 5.89 -9.48
N LEU A 168 16.87 6.30 -8.54
CA LEU A 168 16.54 6.54 -7.13
C LEU A 168 16.37 8.03 -6.77
N ILE A 169 16.67 8.95 -7.70
CA ILE A 169 16.60 10.41 -7.39
C ILE A 169 15.15 10.87 -7.17
N HIS A 170 14.18 10.15 -7.71
CA HIS A 170 12.76 10.51 -7.67
C HIS A 170 11.91 9.68 -6.68
N ILE A 171 12.56 8.96 -5.75
CA ILE A 171 11.87 8.14 -4.74
C ILE A 171 11.79 8.83 -3.38
#